data_2f7ecadf0ccd95ba7fd654400274496d
#
_entry.id   2f7ecadf0ccd95ba7fd654400274496d
#
_cell.length_a   1.000
_cell.length_b   1.000
_cell.length_c   1.000
_cell.angle_alpha   90.00
_cell.angle_beta   90.00
_cell.angle_gamma   90.00
#
_symmetry.space_group_name_H-M   'P 1'
#
loop_
_entity.id
_entity.type
_entity.pdbx_description
1 polymer ?
#
loop_
_entity_poly.entity_id
_entity_poly.type
_entity_poly.pdbx_seq_one_letter_code
_entity_poly.pdbx_strand_id
1 'polypeptide(L)'
;QIRLRGGVKYKGVNKMDCLFCKIIDGEIPSNKVYEDDMMLAFRDINPQAPEHIVIVPKCHIASANEINAENVKYVAAIWEKIPQIASELGFAENGYRVVNNCGEDGGQTVPHLHFHLMGGKKFTDL
;
A
#
# COMPACT_ATOMS: atom_id res chain seq x y z
N GLN A 1 -8.78 -8.00 -15.00
CA GLN A 1 -8.79 -7.55 -14.89
C GLN A 1 -8.31 -7.38 -14.92
N ILE A 2 -8.48 -7.76 -15.35
CA ILE A 2 -8.33 -7.15 -15.27
C ILE A 2 -7.96 -6.83 -15.54
N ARG A 3 -8.20 -6.68 -15.75
CA ARG A 3 -8.21 -5.97 -15.89
C ARG A 3 -7.76 -5.82 -15.97
N LEU A 4 -8.00 -6.00 -16.42
CA LEU A 4 -7.86 -5.48 -16.50
C LEU A 4 -7.40 -5.34 -16.83
N ARG A 5 -7.47 -5.20 -17.17
CA ARG A 5 -7.43 -4.70 -17.36
C ARG A 5 -7.31 -4.16 -17.44
N GLY A 6 -7.29 -3.84 -17.80
CA GLY A 6 -7.37 -3.18 -17.74
C GLY A 6 -7.55 -3.22 -17.79
N GLY A 7 -7.93 -2.89 -18.04
CA GLY A 7 -8.69 -2.82 -17.64
C GLY A 7 -9.15 -3.74 -17.24
N VAL A 8 -9.03 -4.37 -17.23
CA VAL A 8 -9.65 -5.37 -16.74
C VAL A 8 -10.43 -5.24 -15.72
N LYS A 9 -10.87 -5.94 -15.51
CA LYS A 9 -11.94 -5.86 -14.66
C LYS A 9 -11.69 -6.58 -13.37
N TYR A 10 -12.12 -5.99 -12.27
CA TYR A 10 -11.86 -6.54 -10.95
C TYR A 10 -12.99 -7.42 -10.53
N LYS A 11 -12.67 -8.59 -10.00
CA LYS A 11 -13.69 -9.46 -9.49
C LYS A 11 -14.21 -8.92 -8.18
N GLY A 12 -15.52 -8.68 -8.13
CA GLY A 12 -16.21 -8.33 -6.91
C GLY A 12 -16.07 -6.90 -6.43
N VAL A 13 -15.09 -6.16 -6.91
CA VAL A 13 -14.90 -4.77 -6.47
C VAL A 13 -14.52 -3.93 -7.65
N ASN A 14 -15.32 -2.93 -7.93
CA ASN A 14 -14.94 -2.02 -8.95
C ASN A 14 -14.21 -0.83 -8.33
N LYS A 15 -13.50 -0.09 -9.15
CA LYS A 15 -12.65 1.00 -8.70
C LYS A 15 -13.42 2.05 -7.90
N MET A 16 -14.68 2.30 -8.26
CA MET A 16 -15.48 3.33 -7.60
C MET A 16 -15.84 2.97 -6.16
N ASP A 17 -15.83 1.67 -5.83
CA ASP A 17 -16.15 1.23 -4.48
C ASP A 17 -14.91 0.99 -3.63
N CYS A 18 -13.73 1.21 -4.18
CA CYS A 18 -12.49 0.93 -3.49
C CYS A 18 -12.13 2.05 -2.51
N LEU A 19 -11.99 1.69 -1.24
CA LEU A 19 -11.62 2.65 -0.19
C LEU A 19 -10.34 3.40 -0.55
N PHE A 20 -9.31 2.66 -0.99
CA PHE A 20 -8.02 3.29 -1.26
C PHE A 20 -8.05 4.13 -2.54
N CYS A 21 -8.83 3.74 -3.54
CA CYS A 21 -9.01 4.60 -4.71
C CYS A 21 -9.69 5.91 -4.32
N LYS A 22 -10.63 5.86 -3.38
CA LYS A 22 -11.29 7.08 -2.91
C LYS A 22 -10.33 7.97 -2.12
N ILE A 23 -9.42 7.37 -1.35
CA ILE A 23 -8.39 8.12 -0.64
C ILE A 23 -7.44 8.77 -1.63
N ILE A 24 -7.03 8.03 -2.66
CA ILE A 24 -6.15 8.55 -3.72
C ILE A 24 -6.80 9.74 -4.43
N ASP A 25 -8.09 9.64 -4.70
CA ASP A 25 -8.83 10.69 -5.41
C ASP A 25 -9.19 11.88 -4.52
N GLY A 26 -8.95 11.77 -3.22
CA GLY A 26 -9.25 12.86 -2.29
C GLY A 26 -10.68 12.89 -1.79
N GLU A 27 -11.49 11.89 -2.14
CA GLU A 27 -12.87 11.82 -1.65
C GLU A 27 -12.94 11.49 -0.16
N ILE A 28 -11.97 10.72 0.33
CA ILE A 28 -11.85 10.37 1.74
C ILE A 28 -10.52 10.95 2.22
N PRO A 29 -10.53 11.75 3.29
CA PRO A 29 -9.30 12.38 3.78
C PRO A 29 -8.36 11.34 4.38
N SER A 30 -7.05 11.65 4.36
CA SER A 30 -6.02 10.81 4.95
C SER A 30 -4.90 11.71 5.47
N ASN A 31 -4.12 11.16 6.39
CA ASN A 31 -2.94 11.85 6.92
C ASN A 31 -1.73 11.44 6.08
N LYS A 32 -1.49 12.18 5.00
CA LYS A 32 -0.47 11.84 4.02
C LYS A 32 0.93 12.11 4.56
N VAL A 33 1.86 11.20 4.28
CA VAL A 33 3.28 11.40 4.60
C VAL A 33 4.12 11.51 3.33
N TYR A 34 3.64 10.98 2.21
CA TYR A 34 4.33 11.07 0.93
C TYR A 34 3.36 10.81 -0.22
N GLU A 35 3.58 11.49 -1.32
CA GLU A 35 2.75 11.29 -2.52
C GLU A 35 3.55 11.66 -3.76
N ASP A 36 3.41 10.85 -4.83
CA ASP A 36 3.91 11.19 -6.15
C ASP A 36 2.97 10.58 -7.19
N ASP A 37 3.39 10.55 -8.46
CA ASP A 37 2.54 10.04 -9.54
C ASP A 37 2.27 8.55 -9.42
N MET A 38 3.10 7.82 -8.71
CA MET A 38 3.05 6.36 -8.65
C MET A 38 2.36 5.85 -7.39
N MET A 39 2.38 6.60 -6.30
CA MET A 39 1.94 6.10 -5.01
C MET A 39 1.44 7.19 -4.08
N LEU A 40 0.71 6.75 -3.07
CA LEU A 40 0.31 7.57 -1.93
C LEU A 40 0.66 6.81 -0.66
N ALA A 41 1.29 7.48 0.29
CA ALA A 41 1.62 6.91 1.60
C ALA A 41 0.93 7.75 2.67
N PHE A 42 0.22 7.08 3.59
CA PHE A 42 -0.54 7.78 4.63
C PHE A 42 -0.51 6.96 5.92
N ARG A 43 -0.79 7.64 7.05
CA ARG A 43 -0.77 6.96 8.34
C ARG A 43 -2.00 6.10 8.52
N ASP A 44 -1.79 4.88 9.06
CA ASP A 44 -2.89 3.98 9.39
C ASP A 44 -3.67 4.57 10.58
N ILE A 45 -5.00 4.57 10.48
CA ILE A 45 -5.84 5.11 11.56
C ILE A 45 -5.92 4.16 12.77
N ASN A 46 -5.54 2.90 12.59
CA ASN A 46 -5.47 1.91 13.66
C ASN A 46 -4.05 1.37 13.74
N PRO A 47 -3.07 2.19 14.16
CA PRO A 47 -1.67 1.78 14.06
C PRO A 47 -1.34 0.59 14.95
N GLN A 48 -0.55 -0.32 14.40
CA GLN A 48 -0.06 -1.51 15.09
C GLN A 48 1.37 -1.31 15.59
N ALA A 49 1.93 -0.12 15.38
CA ALA A 49 3.27 0.24 15.80
C ALA A 49 3.31 1.75 15.97
N PRO A 50 4.33 2.31 16.68
CA PRO A 50 4.46 3.77 16.83
C PRO A 50 4.47 4.51 15.49
N GLU A 51 5.08 3.91 14.45
CA GLU A 51 4.99 4.39 13.08
C GLU A 51 4.36 3.29 12.26
N HIS A 52 3.23 3.60 11.63
CA HIS A 52 2.52 2.62 10.81
C HIS A 52 1.95 3.35 9.59
N ILE A 53 2.61 3.15 8.46
CA ILE A 53 2.29 3.81 7.20
C ILE A 53 1.70 2.78 6.25
N VAL A 54 0.66 3.18 5.53
CA VAL A 54 0.08 2.36 4.45
C VAL A 54 0.50 3.01 3.14
N ILE A 55 1.09 2.22 2.24
CA ILE A 55 1.54 2.71 0.94
C ILE A 55 0.74 1.99 -0.14
N VAL A 56 0.10 2.76 -1.00
CA VAL A 56 -0.76 2.23 -2.05
C VAL A 56 -0.30 2.73 -3.42
N PRO A 57 -0.31 1.86 -4.44
CA PRO A 57 -0.05 2.32 -5.81
C PRO A 57 -1.25 3.12 -6.31
N LYS A 58 -0.99 4.11 -7.17
CA LYS A 58 -2.05 4.91 -7.78
C LYS A 58 -2.71 4.21 -8.97
N CYS A 59 -2.40 2.94 -9.17
CA CYS A 59 -3.04 2.06 -10.11
C CYS A 59 -3.80 1.03 -9.28
N HIS A 60 -5.08 0.82 -9.58
CA HIS A 60 -5.84 -0.17 -8.81
C HIS A 60 -5.39 -1.57 -9.19
N ILE A 61 -4.64 -2.20 -8.31
CA ILE A 61 -4.22 -3.60 -8.40
C ILE A 61 -4.88 -4.28 -7.22
N ALA A 62 -5.69 -5.30 -7.46
CA ALA A 62 -6.53 -5.85 -6.39
C ALA A 62 -5.72 -6.53 -5.29
N SER A 63 -4.65 -7.24 -5.65
CA SER A 63 -3.80 -7.93 -4.68
C SER A 63 -2.47 -8.27 -5.33
N ALA A 64 -1.57 -8.83 -4.54
CA ALA A 64 -0.26 -9.27 -5.06
C ALA A 64 -0.42 -10.29 -6.18
N ASN A 65 -1.52 -11.05 -6.19
CA ASN A 65 -1.75 -12.04 -7.25
C ASN A 65 -2.03 -11.39 -8.61
N GLU A 66 -2.36 -10.11 -8.63
CA GLU A 66 -2.67 -9.39 -9.86
C GLU A 66 -1.49 -8.58 -10.38
N ILE A 67 -0.32 -8.69 -9.75
CA ILE A 67 0.89 -8.03 -10.24
C ILE A 67 1.33 -8.71 -11.54
N ASN A 68 1.67 -7.89 -12.54
CA ASN A 68 2.07 -8.39 -13.86
C ASN A 68 3.13 -7.47 -14.45
N ALA A 69 3.59 -7.78 -15.67
CA ALA A 69 4.67 -7.04 -16.32
C ALA A 69 4.32 -5.57 -16.56
N GLU A 70 3.03 -5.26 -16.69
CA GLU A 70 2.60 -3.90 -17.01
C GLU A 70 2.45 -3.03 -15.77
N ASN A 71 2.11 -3.61 -14.62
CA ASN A 71 1.87 -2.83 -13.41
C ASN A 71 2.96 -2.99 -12.35
N VAL A 72 3.92 -3.89 -12.54
CA VAL A 72 4.98 -4.11 -11.54
C VAL A 72 5.82 -2.86 -11.29
N LYS A 73 5.83 -1.93 -12.22
CA LYS A 73 6.56 -0.67 -12.04
C LYS A 73 6.07 0.12 -10.83
N TYR A 74 4.79 0.01 -10.50
CA TYR A 74 4.26 0.66 -9.30
C TYR A 74 4.81 0.01 -8.04
N VAL A 75 4.95 -1.31 -8.05
CA VAL A 75 5.52 -2.05 -6.92
C VAL A 75 6.99 -1.71 -6.73
N ALA A 76 7.74 -1.67 -7.84
CA ALA A 76 9.15 -1.31 -7.79
C ALA A 76 9.33 0.11 -7.25
N ALA A 77 8.48 1.05 -7.70
CA ALA A 77 8.56 2.43 -7.23
C ALA A 77 8.33 2.52 -5.72
N ILE A 78 7.36 1.75 -5.20
CA ILE A 78 7.09 1.73 -3.77
C ILE A 78 8.29 1.22 -3.00
N TRP A 79 8.88 0.10 -3.43
CA TRP A 79 10.04 -0.47 -2.74
C TRP A 79 11.25 0.47 -2.78
N GLU A 80 11.43 1.19 -3.88
CA GLU A 80 12.51 2.18 -3.96
C GLU A 80 12.30 3.34 -2.99
N LYS A 81 11.04 3.70 -2.72
CA LYS A 81 10.72 4.86 -1.90
C LYS A 81 10.71 4.55 -0.41
N ILE A 82 10.48 3.28 -0.04
CA ILE A 82 10.38 2.89 1.37
C ILE A 82 11.57 3.35 2.21
N PRO A 83 12.83 3.16 1.79
CA PRO A 83 13.95 3.63 2.61
C PRO A 83 13.92 5.14 2.86
N GLN A 84 13.52 5.93 1.87
CA GLN A 84 13.44 7.37 2.03
C GLN A 84 12.35 7.77 3.02
N ILE A 85 11.17 7.14 2.92
CA ILE A 85 10.07 7.42 3.85
C ILE A 85 10.50 7.07 5.27
N ALA A 86 11.10 5.90 5.45
CA ALA A 86 11.57 5.46 6.76
C ALA A 86 12.60 6.42 7.33
N SER A 87 13.51 6.91 6.49
CA SER A 87 14.54 7.84 6.91
C SER A 87 13.93 9.18 7.34
N GLU A 88 12.99 9.70 6.57
CA GLU A 88 12.35 10.97 6.88
C GLU A 88 11.51 10.90 8.15
N LEU A 89 10.92 9.74 8.44
CA LEU A 89 10.13 9.55 9.65
C LEU A 89 10.98 9.09 10.84
N GLY A 90 12.29 8.87 10.63
CA GLY A 90 13.23 8.67 11.70
C GLY A 90 13.43 7.26 12.19
N PHE A 91 12.98 6.23 11.45
CA PHE A 91 13.13 4.86 11.92
C PHE A 91 13.94 3.96 10.99
N ALA A 92 14.62 4.53 9.98
CA ALA A 92 15.36 3.71 9.01
C ALA A 92 16.54 2.97 9.66
N GLU A 93 17.30 3.66 10.52
CA GLU A 93 18.52 3.07 11.08
C GLU A 93 18.24 1.90 12.00
N ASN A 94 17.21 2.00 12.81
CA ASN A 94 16.87 0.93 13.74
C ASN A 94 16.15 -0.24 13.05
N GLY A 95 15.66 0.01 11.85
CA GLY A 95 15.01 -1.03 11.09
C GLY A 95 13.50 -0.94 11.15
N TYR A 96 12.88 -1.67 10.23
CA TYR A 96 11.43 -1.62 10.08
C TYR A 96 10.96 -2.91 9.44
N ARG A 97 9.65 -3.09 9.45
CA ARG A 97 9.00 -4.25 8.86
C ARG A 97 8.06 -3.79 7.75
N VAL A 98 8.08 -4.49 6.63
CA VAL A 98 7.13 -4.25 5.53
C VAL A 98 6.27 -5.50 5.40
N VAL A 99 4.95 -5.30 5.37
CA VAL A 99 3.99 -6.40 5.26
C VAL A 99 3.05 -6.14 4.09
N ASN A 100 2.84 -7.16 3.28
CA ASN A 100 1.80 -7.18 2.28
C ASN A 100 0.90 -8.38 2.56
N ASN A 101 -0.40 -8.14 2.71
CA ASN A 101 -1.38 -9.19 2.92
C ASN A 101 -2.09 -9.45 1.60
N CYS A 102 -2.14 -10.69 1.17
CA CYS A 102 -2.75 -11.08 -0.09
C CYS A 102 -3.83 -12.12 0.16
N GLY A 103 -5.06 -11.80 -0.27
CA GLY A 103 -6.17 -12.70 -0.17
C GLY A 103 -6.71 -12.89 1.23
N GLU A 104 -7.76 -13.68 1.33
CA GLU A 104 -8.46 -13.89 2.60
C GLU A 104 -7.56 -14.53 3.64
N ASP A 105 -6.88 -15.60 3.28
CA ASP A 105 -6.00 -16.30 4.24
C ASP A 105 -4.80 -15.45 4.62
N GLY A 106 -4.41 -14.50 3.78
CA GLY A 106 -3.33 -13.56 4.10
C GLY A 106 -3.77 -12.40 4.96
N GLY A 107 -5.07 -12.28 5.23
CA GLY A 107 -5.59 -11.20 6.07
C GLY A 107 -5.81 -9.90 5.33
N GLN A 108 -5.99 -9.95 4.01
CA GLN A 108 -6.23 -8.74 3.23
C GLN A 108 -7.68 -8.28 3.44
N THR A 109 -7.83 -7.05 3.94
CA THR A 109 -9.17 -6.52 4.25
C THR A 109 -9.67 -5.52 3.21
N VAL A 110 -8.76 -4.89 2.45
CA VAL A 110 -9.12 -3.96 1.39
C VAL A 110 -8.58 -4.52 0.07
N PRO A 111 -9.43 -4.75 -0.94
CA PRO A 111 -9.00 -5.35 -2.21
C PRO A 111 -8.34 -4.31 -3.13
N HIS A 112 -7.26 -3.74 -2.66
CA HIS A 112 -6.36 -2.84 -3.36
C HIS A 112 -4.99 -3.08 -2.75
N LEU A 113 -4.04 -3.50 -3.58
CA LEU A 113 -2.67 -3.81 -3.14
C LEU A 113 -2.13 -2.70 -2.26
N HIS A 114 -1.59 -3.06 -1.11
CA HIS A 114 -0.99 -2.07 -0.22
C HIS A 114 0.08 -2.72 0.63
N PHE A 115 0.99 -1.89 1.11
CA PHE A 115 2.10 -2.32 1.95
C PHE A 115 1.99 -1.58 3.27
N HIS A 116 2.17 -2.32 4.38
CA HIS A 116 2.28 -1.74 5.70
C HIS A 116 3.76 -1.53 5.99
N LEU A 117 4.15 -0.29 6.25
CA LEU A 117 5.50 0.04 6.65
C LEU A 117 5.43 0.41 8.12
N MET A 118 6.06 -0.40 8.97
CA MET A 118 5.95 -0.25 10.42
C MET A 118 7.32 -0.14 11.06
N GLY A 119 7.46 0.81 11.98
CA GLY A 119 8.72 1.02 12.67
C GLY A 119 8.49 1.62 14.04
N GLY A 120 9.60 1.98 14.71
CA GLY A 120 9.54 2.63 16.01
C GLY A 120 9.52 1.68 17.18
N LYS A 121 9.64 0.39 16.94
CA LYS A 121 9.75 -0.61 18.01
C LYS A 121 10.43 -1.85 17.45
N LYS A 122 10.87 -2.72 18.34
CA LYS A 122 11.38 -4.02 17.94
C LYS A 122 10.21 -4.99 17.77
N PHE A 123 10.11 -5.58 16.59
CA PHE A 123 9.06 -6.56 16.32
C PHE A 123 9.57 -7.95 16.68
N THR A 124 8.63 -8.83 17.01
CA THR A 124 8.96 -10.24 17.27
C THR A 124 9.35 -10.92 15.96
N ASP A 125 10.05 -12.01 16.08
CA ASP A 125 10.39 -12.83 14.91
C ASP A 125 9.12 -13.28 14.20
N LEU A 126 9.28 -13.51 12.92
CA LEU A 126 8.18 -13.96 12.09
C LEU A 126 7.70 -15.36 12.49
#